data_b43390ecbb6752682c368435f25e4933
#
_entry.id   b43390ecbb6752682c368435f25e4933
#
_cell.length_a   1.000
_cell.length_b   1.000
_cell.length_c   1.000
_cell.angle_alpha   90.00
_cell.angle_beta   90.00
_cell.angle_gamma   90.00
#
_symmetry.space_group_name_H-M   'P 1'
#
loop_
_entity.id
_entity.type
_entity.pdbx_description
1 polymer ?
#
loop_
_entity_poly.entity_id
_entity_poly.type
_entity_poly.pdbx_seq_one_letter_code
_entity_poly.pdbx_strand_id
1 'polypeptide(L)'
;MISNPATTFTAERWRQFWDFWKAQPQQLDGIEQLRLAIIAADPEILTETAAWRLCFSAAAVASFGNPLAVAWENQNDNASGTGYRECFSSSCAMLARYWGKVSNDDEYNAIREKFGDTTSVQVQLTTLHSLGLTAYLATNGDRSALEVEINGGRPVAVGWLHQGPVEAPSGGGHWSVLIGFSDSHSIHHDPNGEADLLNGGYTANQNGASQQYSWKNWLPRWEVEGPGTGWLLSCHI
;
A
#
# COMPACT_ATOMS: atom_id res chain seq x y z
N MET A 1 -3.18 -13.72 -26.12
CA MET A 1 -3.83 -12.45 -25.71
C MET A 1 -4.64 -12.80 -24.49
N ILE A 2 -4.22 -12.36 -23.31
CA ILE A 2 -4.97 -12.55 -22.06
C ILE A 2 -6.11 -11.55 -22.11
N SER A 3 -7.37 -12.01 -22.20
CA SER A 3 -8.52 -11.13 -22.15
C SER A 3 -8.55 -10.41 -20.80
N ASN A 4 -8.72 -9.09 -20.81
CA ASN A 4 -8.86 -8.29 -19.59
C ASN A 4 -10.06 -8.85 -18.79
N PRO A 5 -9.87 -9.35 -17.57
CA PRO A 5 -10.95 -9.96 -16.77
C PRO A 5 -12.11 -9.00 -16.51
N ALA A 6 -11.88 -7.69 -16.52
CA ALA A 6 -12.93 -6.69 -16.42
C ALA A 6 -13.90 -6.71 -17.63
N THR A 7 -13.49 -7.26 -18.78
CA THR A 7 -14.34 -7.36 -19.97
C THR A 7 -15.16 -8.64 -20.06
N THR A 8 -14.84 -9.65 -19.24
CA THR A 8 -15.59 -10.93 -19.18
C THR A 8 -16.71 -10.93 -18.14
N PHE A 9 -16.66 -10.04 -17.17
CA PHE A 9 -17.70 -9.91 -16.16
C PHE A 9 -18.71 -8.83 -16.58
N THR A 10 -19.84 -9.25 -17.16
CA THR A 10 -20.93 -8.33 -17.50
C THR A 10 -21.60 -7.79 -16.23
N ALA A 11 -22.27 -6.63 -16.33
CA ALA A 11 -23.03 -6.05 -15.20
C ALA A 11 -24.10 -7.01 -14.66
N GLU A 12 -24.62 -7.91 -15.48
CA GLU A 12 -25.58 -8.93 -15.09
C GLU A 12 -24.94 -10.07 -14.30
N ARG A 13 -23.77 -10.55 -14.71
CA ARG A 13 -22.96 -11.52 -13.96
C ARG A 13 -22.51 -10.98 -12.61
N TRP A 14 -22.12 -9.69 -12.54
CA TRP A 14 -21.83 -9.02 -11.28
C TRP A 14 -23.04 -8.99 -10.35
N ARG A 15 -24.24 -8.71 -10.87
CA ARG A 15 -25.47 -8.69 -10.08
C ARG A 15 -25.80 -10.08 -9.54
N GLN A 16 -25.73 -11.12 -10.38
CA GLN A 16 -25.94 -12.51 -9.98
C GLN A 16 -24.90 -12.96 -8.93
N PHE A 17 -23.64 -12.57 -9.09
CA PHE A 17 -22.59 -12.82 -8.11
C PHE A 17 -22.87 -12.16 -6.76
N TRP A 18 -23.29 -10.88 -6.76
CA TRP A 18 -23.66 -10.17 -5.54
C TRP A 18 -24.89 -10.74 -4.85
N ASP A 19 -25.89 -11.17 -5.61
CA ASP A 19 -27.09 -11.80 -5.06
C ASP A 19 -26.75 -13.17 -4.46
N PHE A 20 -25.89 -13.93 -5.11
CA PHE A 20 -25.35 -15.17 -4.57
C PHE A 20 -24.55 -14.91 -3.28
N TRP A 21 -23.63 -13.94 -3.29
CA TRP A 21 -22.83 -13.57 -2.14
C TRP A 21 -23.65 -13.13 -0.94
N LYS A 22 -24.64 -12.27 -1.14
CA LYS A 22 -25.55 -11.81 -0.08
C LYS A 22 -26.42 -12.92 0.51
N ALA A 23 -26.70 -13.98 -0.27
CA ALA A 23 -27.47 -15.12 0.16
C ALA A 23 -26.66 -16.15 0.95
N GLN A 24 -25.30 -16.07 0.93
CA GLN A 24 -24.48 -16.95 1.72
C GLN A 24 -24.50 -16.54 3.20
N PRO A 25 -24.66 -17.49 4.13
CA PRO A 25 -24.47 -17.20 5.55
C PRO A 25 -23.06 -16.63 5.75
N GLN A 26 -22.91 -15.57 6.55
CA GLN A 26 -21.68 -14.81 6.77
C GLN A 26 -20.58 -15.62 7.51
N GLN A 27 -20.30 -16.80 7.08
CA GLN A 27 -19.25 -17.70 7.54
C GLN A 27 -18.16 -17.91 6.46
N LEU A 28 -18.20 -17.09 5.42
CA LEU A 28 -17.12 -17.12 4.46
C LEU A 28 -15.92 -16.42 5.10
N ASP A 29 -14.94 -17.21 5.55
CA ASP A 29 -13.67 -16.71 6.06
C ASP A 29 -12.96 -15.94 4.94
N GLY A 30 -13.36 -14.68 4.79
CA GLY A 30 -12.65 -13.70 4.03
C GLY A 30 -12.57 -13.88 2.52
N ILE A 31 -11.58 -13.24 2.00
CA ILE A 31 -11.24 -13.04 0.59
C ILE A 31 -11.04 -14.36 -0.18
N GLU A 32 -10.51 -15.40 0.46
CA GLU A 32 -10.28 -16.72 -0.19
C GLU A 32 -11.58 -17.36 -0.65
N GLN A 33 -12.61 -17.30 0.15
CA GLN A 33 -13.90 -17.87 -0.21
C GLN A 33 -14.62 -17.03 -1.28
N LEU A 34 -14.43 -15.70 -1.26
CA LEU A 34 -14.89 -14.84 -2.33
C LEU A 34 -14.16 -15.18 -3.65
N ARG A 35 -12.84 -15.43 -3.60
CA ARG A 35 -12.06 -15.88 -4.75
C ARG A 35 -12.61 -17.19 -5.32
N LEU A 36 -12.86 -18.18 -4.47
CA LEU A 36 -13.42 -19.47 -4.89
C LEU A 36 -14.83 -19.31 -5.47
N ALA A 37 -15.65 -18.43 -4.89
CA ALA A 37 -16.98 -18.16 -5.41
C ALA A 37 -16.94 -17.49 -6.79
N ILE A 38 -16.01 -16.55 -7.02
CA ILE A 38 -15.82 -15.91 -8.33
C ILE A 38 -15.37 -16.95 -9.38
N ILE A 39 -14.41 -17.81 -9.05
CA ILE A 39 -13.96 -18.87 -9.95
C ILE A 39 -15.09 -19.85 -10.26
N ALA A 40 -15.90 -20.19 -9.29
CA ALA A 40 -17.06 -21.08 -9.49
C ALA A 40 -18.15 -20.44 -10.33
N ALA A 41 -18.35 -19.11 -10.20
CA ALA A 41 -19.35 -18.36 -10.98
C ALA A 41 -18.91 -18.09 -12.42
N ASP A 42 -17.62 -18.00 -12.68
CA ASP A 42 -17.04 -17.82 -14.00
C ASP A 42 -15.79 -18.70 -14.21
N PRO A 43 -15.99 -19.94 -14.70
CA PRO A 43 -14.88 -20.85 -15.00
C PRO A 43 -13.91 -20.35 -16.08
N GLU A 44 -14.27 -19.31 -16.82
CA GLU A 44 -13.42 -18.67 -17.82
C GLU A 44 -12.44 -17.65 -17.21
N ILE A 45 -12.56 -17.33 -15.92
CA ILE A 45 -11.54 -16.57 -15.17
C ILE A 45 -10.31 -17.47 -15.02
N LEU A 46 -9.45 -17.40 -16.02
CA LEU A 46 -8.33 -18.32 -16.20
C LEU A 46 -7.11 -18.03 -15.32
N THR A 47 -7.09 -16.95 -14.53
CA THR A 47 -5.94 -16.63 -13.68
C THR A 47 -6.37 -16.33 -12.25
N GLU A 48 -5.65 -16.92 -11.32
CA GLU A 48 -5.77 -16.66 -9.90
C GLU A 48 -5.63 -15.16 -9.57
N THR A 49 -4.71 -14.47 -10.24
CA THR A 49 -4.52 -13.02 -10.12
C THR A 49 -5.76 -12.22 -10.54
N ALA A 50 -6.47 -12.65 -11.57
CA ALA A 50 -7.68 -11.97 -12.02
C ALA A 50 -8.83 -12.16 -11.03
N ALA A 51 -8.99 -13.36 -10.47
CA ALA A 51 -9.96 -13.65 -9.42
C ALA A 51 -9.66 -12.84 -8.14
N TRP A 52 -8.41 -12.72 -7.74
CA TRP A 52 -7.98 -11.89 -6.62
C TRP A 52 -8.27 -10.40 -6.86
N ARG A 53 -7.99 -9.86 -8.04
CA ARG A 53 -8.31 -8.46 -8.39
C ARG A 53 -9.81 -8.19 -8.29
N LEU A 54 -10.64 -9.10 -8.76
CA LEU A 54 -12.10 -8.99 -8.65
C LEU A 54 -12.57 -9.09 -7.19
N CYS A 55 -12.00 -9.99 -6.40
CA CYS A 55 -12.29 -10.10 -4.97
C CYS A 55 -12.00 -8.79 -4.24
N PHE A 56 -10.85 -8.19 -4.48
CA PHE A 56 -10.46 -6.96 -3.80
C PHE A 56 -11.30 -5.78 -4.24
N SER A 57 -11.63 -5.64 -5.52
CA SER A 57 -12.52 -4.59 -5.98
C SER A 57 -13.95 -4.74 -5.49
N ALA A 58 -14.43 -5.97 -5.28
CA ALA A 58 -15.79 -6.25 -4.84
C ALA A 58 -15.97 -6.24 -3.31
N ALA A 59 -15.01 -6.81 -2.56
CA ALA A 59 -15.09 -6.91 -1.10
C ALA A 59 -14.82 -5.58 -0.39
N ALA A 60 -14.02 -4.72 -0.99
CA ALA A 60 -13.54 -3.49 -0.37
C ALA A 60 -14.56 -2.35 -0.33
N VAL A 61 -15.56 -2.38 -1.16
CA VAL A 61 -16.65 -1.38 -1.10
C VAL A 61 -17.47 -1.53 0.19
N ALA A 62 -17.32 -2.63 0.93
CA ALA A 62 -18.22 -2.97 2.03
C ALA A 62 -17.66 -2.87 3.46
N SER A 63 -16.33 -2.81 3.72
CA SER A 63 -15.85 -2.96 5.09
C SER A 63 -14.65 -2.12 5.56
N PHE A 64 -13.84 -1.57 4.68
CA PHE A 64 -12.68 -0.77 5.09
C PHE A 64 -12.86 0.70 4.70
N GLY A 65 -12.45 1.61 5.61
CA GLY A 65 -12.46 3.04 5.30
C GLY A 65 -11.47 3.39 4.18
N ASN A 66 -11.76 4.42 3.41
CA ASN A 66 -10.80 5.03 2.49
C ASN A 66 -10.83 6.55 2.75
N PRO A 67 -9.81 7.11 3.41
CA PRO A 67 -8.55 6.46 3.82
C PRO A 67 -8.69 5.48 4.99
N LEU A 68 -7.72 4.55 5.10
CA LEU A 68 -7.58 3.62 6.22
C LEU A 68 -7.14 4.37 7.48
N ALA A 69 -7.58 3.88 8.66
CA ALA A 69 -7.26 4.49 9.96
C ALA A 69 -5.85 4.11 10.43
N VAL A 70 -4.82 4.53 9.71
CA VAL A 70 -3.42 4.37 10.08
C VAL A 70 -3.00 5.52 10.98
N ALA A 71 -2.25 5.25 12.04
CA ALA A 71 -1.63 6.30 12.84
C ALA A 71 -0.35 6.78 12.15
N TRP A 72 -0.18 8.10 12.05
CA TRP A 72 1.02 8.71 11.47
C TRP A 72 2.18 8.69 12.46
N GLU A 73 3.39 8.45 11.95
CA GLU A 73 4.66 8.56 12.67
C GLU A 73 5.56 9.57 11.95
N ASN A 74 6.35 10.33 12.72
CA ASN A 74 7.25 11.34 12.21
C ASN A 74 8.70 10.87 12.38
N GLN A 75 9.40 10.54 11.29
CA GLN A 75 10.79 10.09 11.37
C GLN A 75 11.74 11.08 12.06
N ASN A 76 11.39 12.38 12.10
CA ASN A 76 12.27 13.43 12.60
C ASN A 76 12.28 13.55 14.14
N ASP A 77 11.36 12.89 14.84
CA ASP A 77 11.32 12.83 16.30
C ASP A 77 11.77 11.48 16.89
N ASN A 78 12.26 10.57 16.03
CA ASN A 78 12.77 9.27 16.44
C ASN A 78 13.91 9.40 17.51
N ALA A 79 13.81 8.63 18.58
CA ALA A 79 14.77 8.61 19.67
C ALA A 79 16.19 8.17 19.25
N SER A 80 16.33 7.51 18.07
CA SER A 80 17.61 7.11 17.48
C SER A 80 18.54 8.29 17.20
N GLY A 81 18.01 9.50 16.98
CA GLY A 81 18.74 10.68 16.49
C GLY A 81 19.20 10.56 15.02
N THR A 82 18.79 9.50 14.30
CA THR A 82 19.11 9.26 12.89
C THR A 82 17.87 9.34 11.99
N GLY A 83 16.81 10.00 12.46
CA GLY A 83 15.54 10.15 11.76
C GLY A 83 15.64 10.60 10.31
N TYR A 84 16.64 11.43 9.96
CA TYR A 84 16.88 11.91 8.61
C TYR A 84 17.04 10.80 7.55
N ARG A 85 17.24 9.54 7.95
CA ARG A 85 17.39 8.37 7.08
C ARG A 85 16.38 7.26 7.37
N GLU A 86 15.42 7.48 8.26
CA GLU A 86 14.53 6.44 8.80
C GLU A 86 13.14 6.42 8.16
N CYS A 87 12.95 7.08 7.01
CA CYS A 87 11.67 7.09 6.31
C CYS A 87 11.10 5.68 6.07
N PHE A 88 11.95 4.72 5.70
CA PHE A 88 11.51 3.35 5.46
C PHE A 88 11.11 2.65 6.76
N SER A 89 11.89 2.80 7.84
CA SER A 89 11.53 2.22 9.15
C SER A 89 10.24 2.83 9.71
N SER A 90 10.10 4.16 9.70
CA SER A 90 8.87 4.81 10.18
C SER A 90 7.66 4.44 9.32
N SER A 91 7.84 4.25 8.00
CA SER A 91 6.77 3.70 7.14
C SER A 91 6.40 2.27 7.52
N CYS A 92 7.38 1.37 7.71
CA CYS A 92 7.11 0.00 8.16
C CYS A 92 6.52 -0.05 9.58
N ALA A 93 6.92 0.88 10.46
CA ALA A 93 6.35 1.03 11.80
C ALA A 93 4.85 1.38 11.74
N MET A 94 4.45 2.31 10.86
CA MET A 94 3.03 2.64 10.64
C MET A 94 2.23 1.42 10.19
N LEU A 95 2.80 0.57 9.30
CA LEU A 95 2.17 -0.70 8.91
C LEU A 95 2.06 -1.67 10.09
N ALA A 96 3.15 -1.88 10.84
CA ALA A 96 3.17 -2.78 12.00
C ALA A 96 2.21 -2.30 13.10
N ARG A 97 2.14 -0.98 13.34
CA ARG A 97 1.20 -0.37 14.28
C ARG A 97 -0.25 -0.55 13.85
N TYR A 98 -0.56 -0.39 12.57
CA TYR A 98 -1.89 -0.63 12.03
C TYR A 98 -2.38 -2.06 12.32
N TRP A 99 -1.49 -3.04 12.28
CA TRP A 99 -1.76 -4.44 12.64
C TRP A 99 -1.61 -4.73 14.13
N GLY A 100 -1.42 -3.72 14.98
CA GLY A 100 -1.35 -3.87 16.45
C GLY A 100 -0.10 -4.58 16.95
N LYS A 101 1.02 -4.50 16.22
CA LYS A 101 2.26 -5.20 16.55
C LYS A 101 3.27 -4.35 17.33
N VAL A 102 3.20 -3.04 17.16
CA VAL A 102 4.01 -2.04 17.89
C VAL A 102 3.15 -0.84 18.26
N SER A 103 3.59 -0.04 19.21
CA SER A 103 2.89 1.16 19.66
C SER A 103 3.32 2.43 18.92
N ASN A 104 4.55 2.47 18.40
CA ASN A 104 5.14 3.59 17.68
C ASN A 104 6.37 3.15 16.88
N ASP A 105 7.02 4.08 16.17
CA ASP A 105 8.20 3.79 15.37
C ASP A 105 9.49 3.63 16.19
N ASP A 106 9.61 4.21 17.38
CA ASP A 106 10.74 3.94 18.29
C ASP A 106 10.76 2.48 18.76
N GLU A 107 9.59 1.92 19.10
CA GLU A 107 9.47 0.49 19.43
C GLU A 107 9.83 -0.39 18.23
N TYR A 108 9.33 -0.03 17.04
CA TYR A 108 9.69 -0.72 15.81
C TYR A 108 11.21 -0.66 15.54
N ASN A 109 11.81 0.52 15.66
CA ASN A 109 13.24 0.73 15.45
C ASN A 109 14.11 -0.07 16.43
N ALA A 110 13.71 -0.17 17.71
CA ALA A 110 14.41 -0.99 18.70
C ALA A 110 14.39 -2.50 18.36
N ILE A 111 13.39 -2.96 17.62
CA ILE A 111 13.31 -4.34 17.11
C ILE A 111 14.14 -4.47 15.83
N ARG A 112 13.95 -3.56 14.88
CA ARG A 112 14.59 -3.56 13.56
C ARG A 112 16.13 -3.50 13.65
N GLU A 113 16.70 -2.68 14.55
CA GLU A 113 18.15 -2.51 14.69
C GLU A 113 18.88 -3.81 15.04
N LYS A 114 18.18 -4.79 15.66
CA LYS A 114 18.73 -6.12 15.94
C LYS A 114 18.98 -6.92 14.67
N PHE A 115 18.34 -6.57 13.57
CA PHE A 115 18.46 -7.23 12.27
C PHE A 115 19.36 -6.47 11.31
N GLY A 116 19.55 -5.15 11.49
CA GLY A 116 20.46 -4.37 10.68
C GLY A 116 20.00 -2.96 10.33
N ASP A 117 20.45 -2.47 9.16
CA ASP A 117 20.29 -1.08 8.72
C ASP A 117 18.84 -0.72 8.34
N THR A 118 18.46 0.52 8.68
CA THR A 118 17.13 1.07 8.44
C THR A 118 16.73 1.15 6.96
N THR A 119 17.70 1.26 6.04
CA THR A 119 17.44 1.38 4.60
C THR A 119 17.38 0.03 3.87
N SER A 120 17.66 -1.07 4.56
CA SER A 120 17.69 -2.41 3.96
C SER A 120 16.29 -3.02 3.85
N VAL A 121 15.84 -3.31 2.63
CA VAL A 121 14.60 -4.04 2.37
C VAL A 121 14.54 -5.36 3.13
N GLN A 122 15.62 -6.15 3.09
CA GLN A 122 15.66 -7.44 3.76
C GLN A 122 15.50 -7.30 5.28
N VAL A 123 16.07 -6.25 5.87
CA VAL A 123 15.93 -5.97 7.31
C VAL A 123 14.49 -5.61 7.64
N GLN A 124 13.83 -4.76 6.85
CA GLN A 124 12.44 -4.40 7.06
C GLN A 124 11.51 -5.63 6.96
N LEU A 125 11.70 -6.47 5.92
CA LEU A 125 10.93 -7.71 5.77
C LEU A 125 11.15 -8.65 6.96
N THR A 126 12.41 -8.85 7.38
CA THR A 126 12.76 -9.71 8.53
C THR A 126 12.11 -9.18 9.81
N THR A 127 12.11 -7.87 10.02
CA THR A 127 11.49 -7.23 11.19
C THR A 127 9.98 -7.48 11.19
N LEU A 128 9.29 -7.21 10.08
CA LEU A 128 7.85 -7.44 9.97
C LEU A 128 7.48 -8.92 10.17
N HIS A 129 8.26 -9.84 9.60
CA HIS A 129 8.07 -11.28 9.83
C HIS A 129 8.29 -11.66 11.29
N SER A 130 9.29 -11.08 11.97
CA SER A 130 9.53 -11.33 13.40
C SER A 130 8.38 -10.88 14.30
N LEU A 131 7.61 -9.90 13.84
CA LEU A 131 6.39 -9.41 14.48
C LEU A 131 5.15 -10.27 14.16
N GLY A 132 5.30 -11.34 13.39
CA GLY A 132 4.22 -12.25 13.00
C GLY A 132 3.33 -11.70 11.88
N LEU A 133 3.86 -10.81 11.06
CA LEU A 133 3.21 -10.32 9.85
C LEU A 133 3.73 -11.08 8.63
N THR A 134 2.85 -11.39 7.70
CA THR A 134 3.25 -11.81 6.34
C THR A 134 3.56 -10.53 5.57
N ALA A 135 4.81 -10.36 5.11
CA ALA A 135 5.25 -9.15 4.42
C ALA A 135 5.97 -9.49 3.11
N TYR A 136 5.80 -8.66 2.09
CA TYR A 136 6.49 -8.79 0.81
C TYR A 136 6.80 -7.44 0.19
N LEU A 137 7.85 -7.40 -0.64
CA LEU A 137 8.17 -6.29 -1.52
C LEU A 137 7.83 -6.68 -2.96
N ALA A 138 7.18 -5.78 -3.68
CA ALA A 138 7.03 -5.84 -5.13
C ALA A 138 7.68 -4.60 -5.77
N THR A 139 8.27 -4.77 -6.96
CA THR A 139 8.93 -3.71 -7.72
C THR A 139 8.26 -3.49 -9.08
N ASN A 140 7.08 -4.04 -9.24
CA ASN A 140 6.27 -3.99 -10.46
C ASN A 140 4.85 -3.46 -10.17
N GLY A 141 4.73 -2.57 -9.19
CA GLY A 141 3.45 -1.96 -8.83
C GLY A 141 2.97 -0.96 -9.85
N ASP A 142 1.66 -0.92 -10.03
CA ASP A 142 0.91 0.12 -10.74
C ASP A 142 -0.18 0.70 -9.83
N ARG A 143 -0.84 1.77 -10.26
CA ARG A 143 -1.94 2.37 -9.50
C ARG A 143 -3.01 1.33 -9.11
N SER A 144 -3.34 0.41 -10.00
CA SER A 144 -4.34 -0.63 -9.75
C SER A 144 -3.91 -1.56 -8.59
N ALA A 145 -2.61 -1.89 -8.51
CA ALA A 145 -2.09 -2.68 -7.39
C ALA A 145 -2.26 -1.97 -6.04
N LEU A 146 -2.02 -0.66 -6.00
CA LEU A 146 -2.24 0.15 -4.79
C LEU A 146 -3.72 0.20 -4.39
N GLU A 147 -4.61 0.41 -5.36
CA GLU A 147 -6.06 0.42 -5.11
C GLU A 147 -6.56 -0.94 -4.58
N VAL A 148 -6.00 -2.05 -5.07
CA VAL A 148 -6.30 -3.40 -4.57
C VAL A 148 -5.88 -3.55 -3.11
N GLU A 149 -4.69 -3.07 -2.73
CA GLU A 149 -4.23 -3.16 -1.34
C GLU A 149 -5.12 -2.34 -0.40
N ILE A 150 -5.34 -1.06 -0.72
CA ILE A 150 -6.20 -0.18 0.10
C ILE A 150 -7.62 -0.73 0.22
N ASN A 151 -8.18 -1.17 -0.89
CA ASN A 151 -9.49 -1.78 -0.93
C ASN A 151 -9.54 -3.10 -0.12
N GLY A 152 -8.44 -3.82 -0.02
CA GLY A 152 -8.27 -4.98 0.86
C GLY A 152 -8.02 -4.65 2.33
N GLY A 153 -8.09 -3.36 2.73
CA GLY A 153 -7.83 -2.92 4.11
C GLY A 153 -6.35 -2.96 4.50
N ARG A 154 -5.45 -2.96 3.53
CA ARG A 154 -4.00 -3.03 3.76
C ARG A 154 -3.32 -1.73 3.34
N PRO A 155 -2.81 -0.93 4.29
CA PRO A 155 -1.96 0.19 3.97
C PRO A 155 -0.64 -0.31 3.36
N VAL A 156 -0.04 0.50 2.48
CA VAL A 156 1.13 0.11 1.68
C VAL A 156 2.27 1.10 1.88
N ALA A 157 3.45 0.64 2.26
CA ALA A 157 4.64 1.47 2.16
C ALA A 157 5.11 1.52 0.70
N VAL A 158 5.36 2.72 0.18
CA VAL A 158 5.74 2.98 -1.21
C VAL A 158 7.07 3.73 -1.28
N GLY A 159 7.98 3.25 -2.14
CA GLY A 159 9.31 3.84 -2.35
C GLY A 159 9.33 4.69 -3.61
N TRP A 160 9.66 5.99 -3.50
CA TRP A 160 9.61 6.94 -4.61
C TRP A 160 10.72 8.00 -4.55
N LEU A 161 10.98 8.71 -5.66
CA LEU A 161 12.00 9.75 -5.75
C LEU A 161 11.44 11.12 -5.34
N HIS A 162 11.95 11.67 -4.23
CA HIS A 162 11.42 12.88 -3.63
C HIS A 162 12.15 14.17 -4.02
N GLN A 163 13.26 14.09 -4.76
CA GLN A 163 14.04 15.24 -5.21
C GLN A 163 13.83 15.53 -6.70
N GLY A 164 14.27 16.70 -7.14
CA GLY A 164 14.19 17.14 -8.54
C GLY A 164 12.75 17.48 -8.99
N PRO A 165 12.61 18.11 -10.15
CA PRO A 165 11.30 18.45 -10.70
C PRO A 165 10.52 17.21 -11.14
N VAL A 166 9.21 17.34 -11.28
CA VAL A 166 8.32 16.22 -11.62
C VAL A 166 8.66 15.55 -12.96
N GLU A 167 9.22 16.30 -13.90
CA GLU A 167 9.63 15.81 -15.22
C GLU A 167 10.96 15.03 -15.18
N ALA A 168 11.75 15.19 -14.09
CA ALA A 168 13.03 14.53 -13.89
C ALA A 168 13.25 14.22 -12.40
N PRO A 169 12.45 13.34 -11.80
CA PRO A 169 12.58 12.96 -10.40
C PRO A 169 13.96 12.36 -10.12
N SER A 170 14.50 12.64 -8.94
CA SER A 170 15.85 12.22 -8.56
C SER A 170 15.97 11.98 -7.04
N GLY A 171 17.18 11.68 -6.58
CA GLY A 171 17.52 11.49 -5.18
C GLY A 171 17.69 10.02 -4.79
N GLY A 172 18.03 9.79 -3.51
CA GLY A 172 18.32 8.46 -2.97
C GLY A 172 17.08 7.62 -2.63
N GLY A 173 15.88 8.09 -2.97
CA GLY A 173 14.62 7.47 -2.62
C GLY A 173 14.06 7.94 -1.27
N HIS A 174 12.75 7.81 -1.14
CA HIS A 174 11.99 8.10 0.07
C HIS A 174 10.86 7.07 0.20
N TRP A 175 10.43 6.81 1.43
CA TRP A 175 9.32 5.91 1.72
C TRP A 175 8.22 6.65 2.47
N SER A 176 6.98 6.45 2.05
CA SER A 176 5.77 6.92 2.73
C SER A 176 4.72 5.82 2.73
N VAL A 177 3.64 5.98 3.50
CA VAL A 177 2.57 5.00 3.57
C VAL A 177 1.34 5.51 2.82
N LEU A 178 0.96 4.83 1.74
CA LEU A 178 -0.33 5.03 1.10
C LEU A 178 -1.42 4.46 2.02
N ILE A 179 -2.38 5.30 2.39
CA ILE A 179 -3.49 4.95 3.28
C ILE A 179 -4.85 5.05 2.60
N GLY A 180 -4.90 5.67 1.43
CA GLY A 180 -6.14 5.87 0.70
C GLY A 180 -5.93 6.51 -0.66
N PHE A 181 -7.02 6.68 -1.40
CA PHE A 181 -7.00 7.30 -2.72
C PHE A 181 -8.36 7.89 -3.11
N SER A 182 -8.32 8.75 -4.12
CA SER A 182 -9.46 9.23 -4.89
C SER A 182 -9.15 9.13 -6.38
N ASP A 183 -10.06 9.54 -7.24
CA ASP A 183 -9.83 9.56 -8.70
C ASP A 183 -8.63 10.42 -9.08
N SER A 184 -8.36 11.49 -8.33
CA SER A 184 -7.33 12.49 -8.65
C SER A 184 -6.08 12.44 -7.76
N HIS A 185 -6.16 11.83 -6.58
CA HIS A 185 -5.09 11.85 -5.57
C HIS A 185 -4.89 10.51 -4.89
N SER A 186 -3.65 10.21 -4.54
CA SER A 186 -3.28 9.27 -3.49
C SER A 186 -3.23 10.01 -2.15
N ILE A 187 -3.54 9.30 -1.05
CA ILE A 187 -3.50 9.85 0.32
C ILE A 187 -2.39 9.13 1.07
N HIS A 188 -1.41 9.91 1.53
CA HIS A 188 -0.22 9.37 2.18
C HIS A 188 -0.09 9.83 3.63
N HIS A 189 0.46 8.97 4.45
CA HIS A 189 1.20 9.34 5.64
C HIS A 189 2.68 9.42 5.26
N ASP A 190 3.21 10.63 5.16
CA ASP A 190 4.62 10.85 4.86
C ASP A 190 5.39 11.08 6.17
N PRO A 191 6.35 10.21 6.53
CA PRO A 191 7.05 10.33 7.80
C PRO A 191 8.01 11.53 7.85
N ASN A 192 8.35 12.13 6.70
CA ASN A 192 9.23 13.31 6.67
C ASN A 192 8.47 14.64 6.58
N GLY A 193 7.18 14.62 6.29
CA GLY A 193 6.37 15.82 6.24
C GLY A 193 5.66 16.06 4.91
N GLU A 194 5.49 17.32 4.52
CA GLU A 194 4.81 17.75 3.30
C GLU A 194 5.78 17.88 2.13
N ALA A 195 5.68 17.01 1.13
CA ALA A 195 6.55 16.99 -0.03
C ALA A 195 6.11 18.03 -1.11
N ASP A 196 7.07 18.69 -1.74
CA ASP A 196 6.87 19.46 -2.96
C ASP A 196 7.00 18.54 -4.18
N LEU A 197 5.86 18.07 -4.67
CA LEU A 197 5.85 17.16 -5.81
C LEU A 197 6.19 17.82 -7.16
N LEU A 198 6.15 19.13 -7.27
CA LEU A 198 6.48 19.84 -8.52
C LEU A 198 7.98 20.07 -8.64
N ASN A 199 8.60 20.61 -7.58
CA ASN A 199 10.00 20.99 -7.61
C ASN A 199 10.91 19.95 -6.93
N GLY A 200 10.35 19.08 -6.11
CA GLY A 200 11.07 18.13 -5.28
C GLY A 200 11.49 18.70 -3.93
N GLY A 201 11.79 17.80 -3.01
CA GLY A 201 12.07 18.16 -1.61
C GLY A 201 10.81 18.29 -0.78
N TYR A 202 10.90 19.05 0.30
CA TYR A 202 9.83 19.21 1.27
C TYR A 202 9.56 20.68 1.54
N THR A 203 8.28 21.04 1.62
CA THR A 203 7.84 22.37 2.05
C THR A 203 7.87 22.50 3.58
N ALA A 204 7.65 21.38 4.28
CA ALA A 204 7.74 21.31 5.73
C ALA A 204 8.13 19.87 6.15
N ASN A 205 9.01 19.76 7.15
CA ASN A 205 9.38 18.49 7.78
C ASN A 205 8.43 18.12 8.96
N GLN A 206 7.19 18.54 8.86
CA GLN A 206 6.08 18.29 9.78
C GLN A 206 4.80 18.17 8.96
N ASN A 207 3.70 17.81 9.60
CA ASN A 207 2.39 17.71 8.96
C ASN A 207 2.29 16.67 7.83
N GLY A 208 3.06 15.59 7.90
CA GLY A 208 3.01 14.51 6.89
C GLY A 208 1.78 13.62 6.96
N ALA A 209 0.89 13.86 7.92
CA ALA A 209 -0.34 13.09 8.06
C ALA A 209 -1.34 13.42 6.95
N SER A 210 -1.88 12.38 6.29
CA SER A 210 -2.96 12.48 5.29
C SER A 210 -2.66 13.44 4.12
N GLN A 211 -1.40 13.48 3.69
CA GLN A 211 -0.98 14.28 2.53
C GLN A 211 -1.69 13.80 1.27
N GLN A 212 -2.28 14.73 0.52
CA GLN A 212 -2.94 14.43 -0.75
C GLN A 212 -1.98 14.71 -1.91
N TYR A 213 -1.45 13.66 -2.47
CA TYR A 213 -0.53 13.70 -3.61
C TYR A 213 -1.28 13.44 -4.91
N SER A 214 -1.33 14.42 -5.83
CA SER A 214 -2.01 14.20 -7.10
C SER A 214 -1.34 13.06 -7.88
N TRP A 215 -2.14 12.14 -8.43
CA TRP A 215 -1.63 11.05 -9.27
C TRP A 215 -0.73 11.57 -10.38
N LYS A 216 -1.08 12.70 -10.99
CA LYS A 216 -0.32 13.34 -12.06
C LYS A 216 1.13 13.65 -11.66
N ASN A 217 1.36 14.11 -10.42
CA ASN A 217 2.67 14.56 -9.97
C ASN A 217 3.42 13.49 -9.18
N TRP A 218 2.70 12.54 -8.57
CA TRP A 218 3.31 11.50 -7.76
C TRP A 218 3.69 10.25 -8.56
N LEU A 219 2.85 9.79 -9.49
CA LEU A 219 3.16 8.58 -10.29
C LEU A 219 4.50 8.67 -11.04
N PRO A 220 4.89 9.80 -11.68
CA PRO A 220 6.21 9.90 -12.30
C PRO A 220 7.38 9.72 -11.33
N ARG A 221 7.16 9.99 -10.04
CA ARG A 221 8.16 9.83 -8.98
C ARG A 221 8.22 8.42 -8.42
N TRP A 222 7.18 7.65 -8.59
CA TRP A 222 7.05 6.27 -8.12
C TRP A 222 7.31 5.24 -9.22
N GLU A 223 6.77 5.45 -10.41
CA GLU A 223 6.97 4.61 -11.60
C GLU A 223 8.12 5.15 -12.46
N VAL A 224 9.30 5.30 -11.86
CA VAL A 224 10.44 6.05 -12.44
C VAL A 224 10.98 5.40 -13.72
N GLU A 225 10.91 4.07 -13.83
CA GLU A 225 11.34 3.30 -15.00
C GLU A 225 10.21 3.07 -16.00
N GLY A 226 9.06 3.72 -15.79
CA GLY A 226 7.87 3.61 -16.62
C GLY A 226 6.67 2.98 -15.90
N PRO A 227 5.51 2.94 -16.55
CA PRO A 227 4.30 2.40 -15.93
C PRO A 227 4.46 0.95 -15.43
N GLY A 228 4.03 0.69 -14.21
CA GLY A 228 4.11 -0.64 -13.60
C GLY A 228 5.49 -0.98 -13.03
N THR A 229 6.30 0.02 -12.68
CA THR A 229 7.62 -0.20 -12.05
C THR A 229 7.70 0.32 -10.62
N GLY A 230 6.57 0.63 -10.02
CA GLY A 230 6.50 1.16 -8.66
C GLY A 230 6.93 0.15 -7.59
N TRP A 231 7.66 0.65 -6.60
CA TRP A 231 8.08 -0.15 -5.45
C TRP A 231 7.06 -0.05 -4.32
N LEU A 232 6.58 -1.18 -3.87
CA LEU A 232 5.64 -1.26 -2.75
C LEU A 232 6.02 -2.39 -1.79
N LEU A 233 5.83 -2.14 -0.49
CA LEU A 233 5.89 -3.14 0.56
C LEU A 233 4.52 -3.21 1.24
N SER A 234 3.92 -4.37 1.22
CA SER A 234 2.65 -4.66 1.88
C SER A 234 2.84 -5.72 2.96
N CYS A 235 1.99 -5.68 3.99
CA CYS A 235 1.95 -6.72 5.00
C CYS A 235 0.55 -6.91 5.58
N HIS A 236 0.33 -8.11 6.14
CA HIS A 236 -0.93 -8.49 6.79
C HIS A 236 -0.69 -9.56 7.86
N ILE A 237 -1.71 -9.80 8.68
CA ILE A 237 -1.73 -10.86 9.71
C ILE A 237 -1.91 -12.23 9.03
#